data_4ea0181134f425084b28db91399cb21c
#
_entry.id   4ea0181134f425084b28db91399cb21c
#
_cell.length_a   1.000
_cell.length_b   1.000
_cell.length_c   1.000
_cell.angle_alpha   90.00
_cell.angle_beta   90.00
_cell.angle_gamma   90.00
#
_symmetry.space_group_name_H-M   'P 1'
#
loop_
_entity.id
_entity.type
_entity.pdbx_description
1 polymer ?
#
loop_
_entity_poly.entity_id
_entity_poly.type
_entity_poly.pdbx_seq_one_letter_code
_entity_poly.pdbx_strand_id
1 'polypeptide(L)'
;HGWKSYRGHQIFQWLYRNRVFDIDEMSNVSKETREILKKDFIVNPLELIKKQVSHDGTTKFLFKTSDGALLESVMMVFDYGRSVCVSSQVGCNMGCAFCASGLTKKKRDLTSGEMVAQVMYVQKELDKDNLRLSHIVVMGTGEPFENYDNVMNFLATVNHDRGLGIGSRHITISTCGIVPRIYDFANEHT
;
A
#
# COMPACT_ATOMS: atom_id res chain seq x y z
N HIS A 1 9.72 -19.43 11.58
CA HIS A 1 9.51 -19.66 13.02
C HIS A 1 8.91 -21.06 13.35
N GLY A 2 8.63 -21.91 12.35
CA GLY A 2 8.04 -23.24 12.59
C GLY A 2 6.60 -23.22 13.15
N TRP A 3 5.89 -22.10 13.08
CA TRP A 3 4.52 -21.98 13.57
C TRP A 3 3.52 -22.74 12.69
N LYS A 4 2.42 -23.19 13.29
CA LYS A 4 1.31 -23.79 12.53
C LYS A 4 0.69 -22.75 11.59
N SER A 5 0.25 -23.18 10.40
CA SER A 5 -0.25 -22.29 9.33
C SER A 5 -1.40 -21.36 9.77
N TYR A 6 -2.27 -21.81 10.67
CA TYR A 6 -3.37 -20.97 11.19
C TYR A 6 -2.86 -19.68 11.88
N ARG A 7 -1.63 -19.70 12.43
CA ARG A 7 -1.03 -18.53 13.09
C ARG A 7 -0.75 -17.43 12.08
N GLY A 8 -0.27 -17.81 10.90
CA GLY A 8 -0.08 -16.85 9.79
C GLY A 8 -1.41 -16.21 9.36
N HIS A 9 -2.48 -17.00 9.22
CA HIS A 9 -3.81 -16.48 8.92
C HIS A 9 -4.34 -15.54 10.00
N GLN A 10 -4.13 -15.87 11.26
CA GLN A 10 -4.53 -15.07 12.41
C GLN A 10 -3.84 -13.69 12.39
N ILE A 11 -2.51 -13.68 12.21
CA ILE A 11 -1.73 -12.44 12.12
C ILE A 11 -2.15 -11.63 10.90
N PHE A 12 -2.33 -12.28 9.74
CA PHE A 12 -2.77 -11.63 8.51
C PHE A 12 -4.13 -10.92 8.69
N GLN A 13 -5.11 -11.56 9.36
CA GLN A 13 -6.40 -10.95 9.67
C GLN A 13 -6.25 -9.74 10.61
N TRP A 14 -5.39 -9.82 11.61
CA TRP A 14 -5.14 -8.69 12.50
C TRP A 14 -4.56 -7.50 11.75
N LEU A 15 -3.57 -7.75 10.91
CA LEU A 15 -2.93 -6.71 10.13
C LEU A 15 -3.89 -6.06 9.13
N TYR A 16 -4.52 -6.86 8.27
CA TYR A 16 -5.17 -6.34 7.07
C TYR A 16 -6.70 -6.22 7.17
N ARG A 17 -7.36 -7.06 7.97
CA ARG A 17 -8.82 -6.97 8.18
C ARG A 17 -9.15 -6.08 9.36
N ASN A 18 -8.47 -6.27 10.51
CA ASN A 18 -8.67 -5.46 11.70
C ASN A 18 -7.87 -4.16 11.67
N ARG A 19 -6.88 -4.07 10.78
CA ARG A 19 -6.08 -2.86 10.51
C ARG A 19 -5.36 -2.34 11.74
N VAL A 20 -4.79 -3.23 12.54
CA VAL A 20 -3.98 -2.85 13.68
C VAL A 20 -2.58 -2.42 13.24
N PHE A 21 -2.10 -1.35 13.85
CA PHE A 21 -0.74 -0.85 13.68
C PHE A 21 0.13 -1.15 14.89
N ASP A 22 -0.45 -1.67 15.96
CA ASP A 22 0.26 -2.13 17.15
C ASP A 22 0.02 -3.64 17.35
N ILE A 23 1.11 -4.40 17.45
CA ILE A 23 1.07 -5.85 17.68
C ILE A 23 0.39 -6.18 19.01
N ASP A 24 0.44 -5.28 19.99
CA ASP A 24 -0.20 -5.52 21.29
C ASP A 24 -1.72 -5.54 21.24
N GLU A 25 -2.33 -4.97 20.21
CA GLU A 25 -3.77 -5.06 19.97
C GLU A 25 -4.24 -6.48 19.55
N MET A 26 -3.31 -7.38 19.15
CA MET A 26 -3.62 -8.74 18.70
C MET A 26 -3.99 -9.66 19.87
N SER A 27 -5.18 -9.46 20.45
CA SER A 27 -5.61 -10.06 21.72
C SER A 27 -5.62 -11.61 21.74
N ASN A 28 -5.86 -12.27 20.60
CA ASN A 28 -5.86 -13.74 20.48
C ASN A 28 -4.52 -14.33 20.01
N VAL A 29 -3.46 -13.50 19.92
CA VAL A 29 -2.08 -13.92 19.68
C VAL A 29 -1.34 -13.94 21.02
N SER A 30 -0.66 -15.04 21.35
CA SER A 30 0.05 -15.16 22.62
C SER A 30 1.12 -14.07 22.80
N LYS A 31 1.38 -13.67 24.06
CA LYS A 31 2.39 -12.66 24.37
C LYS A 31 3.76 -13.00 23.81
N GLU A 32 4.19 -14.26 23.95
CA GLU A 32 5.45 -14.75 23.38
C GLU A 32 5.53 -14.55 21.86
N THR A 33 4.45 -14.90 21.13
CA THR A 33 4.39 -14.70 19.68
C THR A 33 4.43 -13.21 19.32
N ARG A 34 3.75 -12.35 20.10
CA ARG A 34 3.78 -10.90 19.87
C ARG A 34 5.18 -10.31 20.07
N GLU A 35 5.93 -10.75 21.08
CA GLU A 35 7.31 -10.31 21.29
C GLU A 35 8.24 -10.72 20.14
N ILE A 36 8.06 -11.94 19.59
CA ILE A 36 8.79 -12.37 18.39
C ILE A 36 8.43 -11.49 17.19
N LEU A 37 7.13 -11.22 16.98
CA LEU A 37 6.68 -10.36 15.87
C LEU A 37 7.26 -8.96 15.98
N LYS A 38 7.28 -8.35 17.15
CA LYS A 38 7.87 -7.02 17.38
C LYS A 38 9.36 -6.97 17.07
N LYS A 39 10.07 -8.06 17.34
CA LYS A 39 11.50 -8.18 17.09
C LYS A 39 11.82 -8.32 15.61
N ASP A 40 11.01 -9.12 14.88
CA ASP A 40 11.36 -9.59 13.54
C ASP A 40 10.63 -8.83 12.42
N PHE A 41 9.56 -8.05 12.75
CA PHE A 41 8.72 -7.40 11.75
C PHE A 41 8.41 -5.94 12.10
N ILE A 42 8.35 -5.11 11.07
CA ILE A 42 7.81 -3.75 11.16
C ILE A 42 6.38 -3.79 10.62
N VAL A 43 5.41 -3.59 11.50
CA VAL A 43 3.97 -3.63 11.14
C VAL A 43 3.54 -2.36 10.42
N ASN A 44 4.08 -1.22 10.84
CA ASN A 44 3.78 0.07 10.23
C ASN A 44 5.09 0.76 9.79
N PRO A 45 5.46 0.62 8.51
CA PRO A 45 6.71 1.19 8.00
C PRO A 45 6.60 2.71 7.67
N LEU A 46 5.43 3.32 7.86
CA LEU A 46 5.16 4.71 7.46
C LEU A 46 4.74 5.57 8.67
N GLU A 47 5.38 6.71 8.82
CA GLU A 47 5.01 7.78 9.74
C GLU A 47 4.22 8.86 8.97
N LEU A 48 3.01 9.22 9.43
CA LEU A 48 2.25 10.31 8.84
C LEU A 48 2.84 11.66 9.29
N ILE A 49 3.39 12.43 8.35
CA ILE A 49 3.99 13.74 8.59
C ILE A 49 2.96 14.86 8.39
N LYS A 50 2.14 14.76 7.36
CA LYS A 50 1.17 15.81 7.03
C LYS A 50 -0.05 15.23 6.34
N LYS A 51 -1.22 15.78 6.69
CA LYS A 51 -2.49 15.53 6.02
C LYS A 51 -3.05 16.87 5.54
N GLN A 52 -3.45 16.94 4.27
CA GLN A 52 -4.09 18.10 3.67
C GLN A 52 -5.42 17.68 3.06
N VAL A 53 -6.48 18.35 3.43
CA VAL A 53 -7.84 18.06 2.94
C VAL A 53 -8.28 19.23 2.06
N SER A 54 -8.72 18.91 0.86
CA SER A 54 -9.30 19.86 -0.09
C SER A 54 -10.80 20.03 0.15
N HIS A 55 -11.40 21.06 -0.41
CA HIS A 55 -12.83 21.36 -0.26
C HIS A 55 -13.74 20.22 -0.76
N ASP A 56 -13.33 19.49 -1.80
CA ASP A 56 -14.03 18.33 -2.36
C ASP A 56 -13.85 17.03 -1.59
N GLY A 57 -13.15 17.09 -0.44
CA GLY A 57 -12.82 15.90 0.38
C GLY A 57 -11.58 15.15 -0.08
N THR A 58 -10.98 15.48 -1.23
CA THR A 58 -9.68 14.91 -1.64
C THR A 58 -8.64 15.16 -0.57
N THR A 59 -7.95 14.11 -0.16
CA THR A 59 -7.00 14.20 0.96
C THR A 59 -5.64 13.69 0.54
N LYS A 60 -4.63 14.55 0.67
CA LYS A 60 -3.23 14.21 0.44
C LYS A 60 -2.53 13.90 1.75
N PHE A 61 -1.83 12.79 1.76
CA PHE A 61 -1.02 12.31 2.87
C PHE A 61 0.45 12.38 2.49
N LEU A 62 1.27 12.98 3.34
CA LEU A 62 2.72 12.93 3.26
C LEU A 62 3.22 11.98 4.33
N PHE A 63 3.89 10.93 3.91
CA PHE A 63 4.48 9.93 4.77
C PHE A 63 6.00 10.00 4.75
N LYS A 64 6.58 9.54 5.86
CA LYS A 64 8.01 9.30 6.00
C LYS A 64 8.24 7.81 6.25
N THR A 65 9.17 7.24 5.51
CA THR A 65 9.61 5.85 5.66
C THR A 65 10.64 5.71 6.79
N SER A 66 10.95 4.49 7.21
CA SER A 66 11.94 4.21 8.26
C SER A 66 13.35 4.70 7.93
N ASP A 67 13.70 4.78 6.65
CA ASP A 67 14.99 5.33 6.17
C ASP A 67 14.95 6.86 5.92
N GLY A 68 13.84 7.51 6.30
CA GLY A 68 13.66 8.96 6.20
C GLY A 68 13.22 9.49 4.84
N ALA A 69 12.95 8.63 3.86
CA ALA A 69 12.40 9.06 2.58
C ALA A 69 10.96 9.56 2.73
N LEU A 70 10.58 10.54 1.90
CA LEU A 70 9.21 11.06 1.86
C LEU A 70 8.47 10.51 0.66
N LEU A 71 7.20 10.17 0.86
CA LEU A 71 6.29 9.73 -0.19
C LEU A 71 4.89 10.32 0.02
N GLU A 72 4.16 10.47 -1.06
CA GLU A 72 2.79 10.98 -1.03
C GLU A 72 1.79 9.89 -1.46
N SER A 73 0.61 9.95 -0.86
CA SER A 73 -0.58 9.23 -1.30
C SER A 73 -1.76 10.17 -1.32
N VAL A 74 -2.71 9.95 -2.21
CA VAL A 74 -3.89 10.80 -2.34
C VAL A 74 -5.15 9.95 -2.28
N MET A 75 -6.03 10.26 -1.34
CA MET A 75 -7.39 9.74 -1.31
C MET A 75 -8.30 10.69 -2.06
N MET A 76 -9.04 10.17 -3.03
CA MET A 76 -9.97 10.91 -3.88
C MET A 76 -11.39 10.43 -3.62
N VAL A 77 -12.33 11.37 -3.64
CA VAL A 77 -13.77 11.11 -3.46
C VAL A 77 -14.45 11.21 -4.80
N PHE A 78 -15.19 10.17 -5.17
CA PHE A 78 -15.99 10.11 -6.40
C PHE A 78 -17.40 9.64 -6.06
N ASP A 79 -18.35 9.87 -6.97
CA ASP A 79 -19.75 9.41 -6.80
C ASP A 79 -19.85 7.88 -6.68
N TYR A 80 -18.96 7.15 -7.35
CA TYR A 80 -18.88 5.68 -7.29
C TYR A 80 -18.10 5.14 -6.09
N GLY A 81 -17.53 5.99 -5.26
CA GLY A 81 -16.77 5.58 -4.07
C GLY A 81 -15.47 6.35 -3.84
N ARG A 82 -14.58 5.76 -3.04
CA ARG A 82 -13.31 6.37 -2.66
C ARG A 82 -12.15 5.59 -3.23
N SER A 83 -11.22 6.31 -3.84
CA SER A 83 -10.02 5.76 -4.47
C SER A 83 -8.76 6.25 -3.76
N VAL A 84 -7.75 5.40 -3.65
CA VAL A 84 -6.41 5.83 -3.20
C VAL A 84 -5.41 5.72 -4.33
N CYS A 85 -4.66 6.80 -4.55
CA CYS A 85 -3.48 6.82 -5.40
C CYS A 85 -2.25 6.49 -4.54
N VAL A 86 -1.55 5.42 -4.88
CA VAL A 86 -0.36 4.94 -4.15
C VAL A 86 0.90 5.12 -4.98
N SER A 87 1.99 5.45 -4.29
CA SER A 87 3.34 5.50 -4.86
C SER A 87 3.97 4.12 -4.85
N SER A 88 4.80 3.81 -5.85
CA SER A 88 5.53 2.55 -5.98
C SER A 88 7.05 2.70 -5.77
N GLN A 89 7.57 3.93 -5.81
CA GLN A 89 9.00 4.21 -5.67
C GLN A 89 9.23 5.51 -4.90
N VAL A 90 10.43 5.71 -4.41
CA VAL A 90 10.95 7.00 -3.93
C VAL A 90 11.67 7.69 -5.09
N GLY A 91 11.00 8.65 -5.74
CA GLY A 91 11.45 9.25 -7.00
C GLY A 91 11.16 8.36 -8.21
N CYS A 92 11.52 8.82 -9.40
CA CYS A 92 11.27 8.10 -10.67
C CYS A 92 12.35 8.45 -11.70
N ASN A 93 12.80 7.45 -12.48
CA ASN A 93 13.80 7.65 -13.54
C ASN A 93 13.22 7.76 -14.95
N MET A 94 11.89 7.64 -15.13
CA MET A 94 11.28 7.51 -16.45
C MET A 94 11.29 8.80 -17.27
N GLY A 95 11.42 9.98 -16.65
CA GLY A 95 11.59 11.24 -17.36
C GLY A 95 10.39 11.67 -18.22
N CYS A 96 9.16 11.21 -17.91
CA CYS A 96 7.96 11.62 -18.64
C CYS A 96 7.79 13.14 -18.63
N ALA A 97 7.67 13.77 -19.82
CA ALA A 97 7.68 15.21 -19.97
C ALA A 97 6.55 15.96 -19.24
N PHE A 98 5.45 15.27 -18.93
CA PHE A 98 4.29 15.83 -18.22
C PHE A 98 4.29 15.56 -16.71
N CYS A 99 5.22 14.76 -16.20
CA CYS A 99 5.15 14.22 -14.83
C CYS A 99 6.17 14.90 -13.91
N ALA A 100 5.66 15.52 -12.83
CA ALA A 100 6.49 16.15 -11.82
C ALA A 100 7.41 15.16 -11.05
N SER A 101 7.04 13.88 -10.97
CA SER A 101 7.87 12.86 -10.33
C SER A 101 9.22 12.66 -11.01
N GLY A 102 9.34 13.00 -12.29
CA GLY A 102 10.60 12.97 -13.04
C GLY A 102 11.64 14.03 -12.58
N LEU A 103 11.21 15.03 -11.81
CA LEU A 103 12.12 16.03 -11.22
C LEU A 103 12.95 15.44 -10.07
N THR A 104 12.49 14.34 -9.47
CA THR A 104 13.16 13.66 -8.37
C THR A 104 13.67 12.31 -8.85
N LYS A 105 14.98 12.17 -8.99
CA LYS A 105 15.60 10.89 -9.36
C LYS A 105 15.19 9.78 -8.41
N LYS A 106 14.97 8.59 -8.95
CA LYS A 106 14.70 7.37 -8.16
C LYS A 106 15.83 7.13 -7.16
N LYS A 107 15.47 6.99 -5.92
CA LYS A 107 16.37 6.58 -4.83
C LYS A 107 16.28 5.08 -4.59
N ARG A 108 15.06 4.55 -4.52
CA ARG A 108 14.80 3.11 -4.35
C ARG A 108 13.36 2.75 -4.72
N ASP A 109 13.12 1.46 -4.82
CA ASP A 109 11.78 0.89 -4.86
C ASP A 109 11.13 0.93 -3.46
N LEU A 110 9.81 1.07 -3.41
CA LEU A 110 9.05 0.81 -2.19
C LEU A 110 8.84 -0.70 -2.05
N THR A 111 8.94 -1.19 -0.84
CA THR A 111 8.56 -2.56 -0.54
C THR A 111 7.04 -2.75 -0.67
N SER A 112 6.59 -3.98 -0.89
CA SER A 112 5.15 -4.30 -0.88
C SER A 112 4.48 -3.86 0.43
N GLY A 113 5.16 -4.00 1.57
CA GLY A 113 4.67 -3.54 2.87
C GLY A 113 4.47 -2.03 2.95
N GLU A 114 5.39 -1.22 2.41
CA GLU A 114 5.25 0.23 2.34
C GLU A 114 4.11 0.65 1.40
N MET A 115 3.89 -0.08 0.29
CA MET A 115 2.77 0.17 -0.60
C MET A 115 1.44 -0.17 0.08
N VAL A 116 1.33 -1.32 0.76
CA VAL A 116 0.14 -1.70 1.52
C VAL A 116 -0.14 -0.73 2.66
N ALA A 117 0.89 -0.24 3.35
CA ALA A 117 0.72 0.71 4.45
C ALA A 117 0.05 2.02 4.01
N GLN A 118 0.29 2.50 2.78
CA GLN A 118 -0.42 3.66 2.23
C GLN A 118 -1.94 3.41 2.19
N VAL A 119 -2.34 2.25 1.67
CA VAL A 119 -3.76 1.84 1.58
C VAL A 119 -4.37 1.69 2.97
N MET A 120 -3.63 1.06 3.89
CA MET A 120 -4.06 0.84 5.27
C MET A 120 -4.31 2.14 6.03
N TYR A 121 -3.44 3.14 5.86
CA TYR A 121 -3.64 4.46 6.45
C TYR A 121 -4.90 5.13 5.96
N VAL A 122 -5.13 5.13 4.65
CA VAL A 122 -6.34 5.70 4.05
C VAL A 122 -7.59 4.98 4.54
N GLN A 123 -7.58 3.64 4.57
CA GLN A 123 -8.71 2.88 5.06
C GLN A 123 -8.97 3.16 6.55
N LYS A 124 -7.93 3.25 7.39
CA LYS A 124 -8.07 3.58 8.82
C LYS A 124 -8.65 4.99 9.05
N GLU A 125 -8.33 5.94 8.17
CA GLU A 125 -9.00 7.26 8.21
C GLU A 125 -10.49 7.16 7.86
N LEU A 126 -10.82 6.39 6.83
CA LEU A 126 -12.22 6.16 6.41
C LEU A 126 -13.04 5.38 7.45
N ASP A 127 -12.42 4.47 8.19
CA ASP A 127 -13.07 3.70 9.26
C ASP A 127 -13.67 4.60 10.35
N LYS A 128 -13.11 5.80 10.59
CA LYS A 128 -13.64 6.77 11.56
C LYS A 128 -15.05 7.24 11.22
N ASP A 129 -15.37 7.28 9.93
CA ASP A 129 -16.65 7.69 9.39
C ASP A 129 -17.50 6.49 8.90
N ASN A 130 -17.11 5.24 9.24
CA ASN A 130 -17.69 3.99 8.74
C ASN A 130 -17.72 3.90 7.21
N LEU A 131 -16.73 4.47 6.55
CA LEU A 131 -16.57 4.47 5.11
C LEU A 131 -15.54 3.42 4.66
N ARG A 132 -15.64 3.02 3.39
CA ARG A 132 -14.75 2.01 2.83
C ARG A 132 -14.04 2.53 1.57
N LEU A 133 -12.76 2.18 1.47
CA LEU A 133 -11.99 2.33 0.24
C LEU A 133 -12.52 1.32 -0.79
N SER A 134 -12.83 1.80 -1.98
CA SER A 134 -13.39 0.98 -3.06
C SER A 134 -12.41 0.71 -4.19
N HIS A 135 -11.47 1.61 -4.45
CA HIS A 135 -10.54 1.53 -5.57
C HIS A 135 -9.11 1.88 -5.17
N ILE A 136 -8.16 1.29 -5.88
CA ILE A 136 -6.73 1.63 -5.78
C ILE A 136 -6.22 1.99 -7.18
N VAL A 137 -5.45 3.06 -7.28
CA VAL A 137 -4.70 3.39 -8.49
C VAL A 137 -3.22 3.48 -8.16
N VAL A 138 -2.39 2.70 -8.84
CA VAL A 138 -0.94 2.74 -8.73
C VAL A 138 -0.44 3.77 -9.75
N MET A 139 -0.62 5.05 -9.40
CA MET A 139 -0.36 6.22 -10.26
C MET A 139 0.36 7.34 -9.52
N GLY A 140 0.90 7.05 -8.33
CA GLY A 140 1.71 7.98 -7.55
C GLY A 140 3.13 8.08 -8.09
N THR A 141 4.09 8.37 -7.21
CA THR A 141 5.49 8.46 -7.61
C THR A 141 6.07 7.09 -7.93
N GLY A 142 6.72 6.98 -9.09
CA GLY A 142 7.43 5.79 -9.54
C GLY A 142 6.82 5.13 -10.78
N GLU A 143 7.61 4.22 -11.38
CA GLU A 143 7.16 3.32 -12.44
C GLU A 143 6.88 1.93 -11.81
N PRO A 144 5.60 1.51 -11.75
CA PRO A 144 5.24 0.25 -11.08
C PRO A 144 5.94 -0.97 -11.66
N PHE A 145 6.13 -1.02 -12.97
CA PHE A 145 6.74 -2.17 -13.62
C PHE A 145 8.27 -2.20 -13.55
N GLU A 146 8.91 -1.13 -13.10
CA GLU A 146 10.31 -1.16 -12.67
C GLU A 146 10.45 -1.77 -11.27
N ASN A 147 9.39 -1.70 -10.44
CA ASN A 147 9.29 -2.31 -9.11
C ASN A 147 8.37 -3.55 -9.12
N TYR A 148 8.46 -4.37 -10.15
CA TYR A 148 7.49 -5.40 -10.51
C TYR A 148 7.13 -6.35 -9.36
N ASP A 149 8.12 -7.02 -8.77
CA ASP A 149 7.89 -8.07 -7.76
C ASP A 149 7.18 -7.52 -6.51
N ASN A 150 7.54 -6.31 -6.04
CA ASN A 150 6.87 -5.67 -4.93
C ASN A 150 5.45 -5.26 -5.28
N VAL A 151 5.20 -4.79 -6.51
CA VAL A 151 3.86 -4.46 -7.00
C VAL A 151 2.99 -5.72 -7.06
N MET A 152 3.50 -6.85 -7.57
CA MET A 152 2.75 -8.11 -7.60
C MET A 152 2.39 -8.60 -6.19
N ASN A 153 3.33 -8.56 -5.25
CA ASN A 153 3.08 -8.90 -3.85
C ASN A 153 2.08 -7.94 -3.19
N PHE A 154 2.14 -6.65 -3.51
CA PHE A 154 1.16 -5.67 -3.08
C PHE A 154 -0.24 -6.01 -3.58
N LEU A 155 -0.40 -6.30 -4.89
CA LEU A 155 -1.69 -6.68 -5.49
C LEU A 155 -2.28 -7.93 -4.84
N ALA A 156 -1.47 -8.97 -4.66
CA ALA A 156 -1.90 -10.20 -3.99
C ALA A 156 -2.39 -9.92 -2.56
N THR A 157 -1.73 -9.01 -1.84
CA THR A 157 -2.08 -8.68 -0.46
C THR A 157 -3.39 -7.88 -0.38
N VAL A 158 -3.56 -6.84 -1.21
CA VAL A 158 -4.77 -5.98 -1.14
C VAL A 158 -6.00 -6.67 -1.73
N ASN A 159 -5.81 -7.60 -2.66
CA ASN A 159 -6.89 -8.38 -3.27
C ASN A 159 -7.36 -9.54 -2.37
N HIS A 160 -6.52 -9.99 -1.42
CA HIS A 160 -6.80 -11.17 -0.61
C HIS A 160 -8.12 -11.02 0.19
N ASP A 161 -9.02 -12.01 0.09
CA ASP A 161 -10.37 -12.04 0.68
C ASP A 161 -10.38 -11.91 2.21
N ARG A 162 -9.37 -12.47 2.88
CA ARG A 162 -9.18 -12.39 4.34
C ARG A 162 -8.54 -11.09 4.81
N GLY A 163 -8.14 -10.20 3.87
CA GLY A 163 -7.53 -8.91 4.14
C GLY A 163 -8.44 -7.75 3.79
N LEU A 164 -7.93 -6.85 2.93
CA LEU A 164 -8.68 -5.69 2.44
C LEU A 164 -9.80 -6.09 1.45
N GLY A 165 -9.60 -7.16 0.68
CA GLY A 165 -10.58 -7.71 -0.23
C GLY A 165 -10.97 -6.76 -1.36
N ILE A 166 -10.03 -5.94 -1.86
CA ILE A 166 -10.27 -5.03 -2.97
C ILE A 166 -10.12 -5.84 -4.25
N GLY A 167 -11.22 -6.06 -4.97
CA GLY A 167 -11.24 -6.89 -6.17
C GLY A 167 -10.33 -6.33 -7.28
N SER A 168 -9.75 -7.21 -8.10
CA SER A 168 -8.80 -6.84 -9.16
C SER A 168 -9.37 -5.81 -10.16
N ARG A 169 -10.69 -5.85 -10.43
CA ARG A 169 -11.37 -4.86 -11.29
C ARG A 169 -11.43 -3.44 -10.70
N HIS A 170 -11.12 -3.29 -9.43
CA HIS A 170 -11.06 -2.02 -8.71
C HIS A 170 -9.62 -1.54 -8.47
N ILE A 171 -8.66 -2.21 -9.12
CA ILE A 171 -7.25 -1.83 -9.04
C ILE A 171 -6.76 -1.47 -10.43
N THR A 172 -6.21 -0.26 -10.58
CA THR A 172 -5.63 0.21 -11.83
C THR A 172 -4.14 0.45 -11.67
N ILE A 173 -3.36 -0.06 -12.59
CA ILE A 173 -1.91 0.20 -12.67
C ILE A 173 -1.65 1.03 -13.92
N SER A 174 -0.93 2.14 -13.77
CA SER A 174 -0.45 2.95 -14.88
C SER A 174 1.05 2.71 -15.05
N THR A 175 1.48 2.53 -16.28
CA THR A 175 2.89 2.32 -16.63
C THR A 175 3.32 3.20 -17.80
N CYS A 176 4.57 3.61 -17.84
CA CYS A 176 5.17 4.29 -18.98
C CYS A 176 5.44 3.34 -20.16
N GLY A 177 5.21 2.02 -19.99
CA GLY A 177 5.29 1.06 -21.07
C GLY A 177 6.56 0.21 -21.09
N ILE A 178 6.95 -0.38 -19.95
CA ILE A 178 8.01 -1.41 -19.90
C ILE A 178 7.45 -2.70 -20.51
N VAL A 179 7.53 -2.79 -21.84
CA VAL A 179 6.85 -3.81 -22.66
C VAL A 179 7.06 -5.25 -22.19
N PRO A 180 8.29 -5.71 -21.86
CA PRO A 180 8.47 -7.07 -21.34
C PRO A 180 7.62 -7.35 -20.09
N ARG A 181 7.55 -6.39 -19.17
CA ARG A 181 6.76 -6.53 -17.93
C ARG A 181 5.26 -6.48 -18.16
N ILE A 182 4.80 -5.84 -19.24
CA ILE A 182 3.38 -5.88 -19.64
C ILE A 182 3.00 -7.32 -20.04
N TYR A 183 3.87 -8.01 -20.79
CA TYR A 183 3.64 -9.42 -21.14
C TYR A 183 3.72 -10.33 -19.92
N ASP A 184 4.69 -10.13 -19.01
CA ASP A 184 4.78 -10.88 -17.76
C ASP A 184 3.46 -10.76 -16.98
N PHE A 185 2.98 -9.52 -16.79
CA PHE A 185 1.74 -9.23 -16.07
C PHE A 185 0.50 -9.89 -16.72
N ALA A 186 0.39 -9.84 -18.04
CA ALA A 186 -0.71 -10.49 -18.75
C ALA A 186 -0.72 -12.01 -18.55
N ASN A 187 0.46 -12.64 -18.52
CA ASN A 187 0.57 -14.10 -18.32
C ASN A 187 0.28 -14.54 -16.88
N GLU A 188 0.52 -13.67 -15.88
CA GLU A 188 0.29 -13.99 -14.46
C GLU A 188 -1.17 -13.77 -14.02
N HIS A 189 -1.93 -12.95 -14.74
CA HIS A 189 -3.24 -12.44 -14.31
C HIS A 189 -4.37 -12.71 -15.33
N THR A 190 -4.14 -13.54 -16.31
CA THR A 190 -5.17 -14.08 -17.21
C THR A 190 -5.65 -15.44 -16.73
#